data_35574cd28da24633cf72490666514d52
#
_entry.id   35574cd28da24633cf72490666514d52
#
_cell.length_a   1.000
_cell.length_b   1.000
_cell.length_c   1.000
_cell.angle_alpha   90.00
_cell.angle_beta   90.00
_cell.angle_gamma   90.00
#
_symmetry.space_group_name_H-M   'P 1'
#
loop_
_entity.id
_entity.type
_entity.pdbx_description
1 polymer ?
#
loop_
_entity_poly.entity_id
_entity_poly.type
_entity_poly.pdbx_seq_one_letter_code
_entity_poly.pdbx_strand_id
1 'polypeptide(L)'
;MRPTSVIRIDLASIDANIRAVRRLVGPACRLCPIVKADAYGLGARRIARRLAPASHLLAVYSPMQAVELLEHRVSAPSLFLMPVDSLARGDELYRALLGGGVHLT
;
A
#
# COMPACT_ATOMS: atom_id res chain seq x y z
N MET A 1 -10.20 -8.92 30.09
CA MET A 1 -8.77 -8.74 30.40
C MET A 1 -8.37 -7.32 30.04
N ARG A 2 -7.68 -6.64 30.95
CA ARG A 2 -7.13 -5.31 30.63
C ARG A 2 -5.87 -5.47 29.79
N PRO A 3 -5.70 -4.68 28.70
CA PRO A 3 -4.45 -4.73 27.93
C PRO A 3 -3.28 -4.24 28.79
N THR A 4 -2.13 -4.90 28.63
CA THR A 4 -0.89 -4.53 29.33
C THR A 4 -0.08 -3.48 28.55
N SER A 5 -0.42 -3.28 27.29
CA SER A 5 0.20 -2.26 26.43
C SER A 5 -0.82 -1.72 25.43
N VAL A 6 -0.64 -0.48 25.03
CA VAL A 6 -1.48 0.20 24.05
C VAL A 6 -0.58 0.91 23.04
N ILE A 7 -0.86 0.73 21.75
CA ILE A 7 -0.22 1.47 20.67
C ILE A 7 -1.23 2.47 20.14
N ARG A 8 -0.87 3.75 20.18
CA ARG A 8 -1.70 4.82 19.62
C ARG A 8 -1.13 5.27 18.29
N ILE A 9 -1.96 5.24 17.26
CA ILE A 9 -1.59 5.65 15.90
C ILE A 9 -2.35 6.91 15.56
N ASP A 10 -1.63 7.98 15.25
CA ASP A 10 -2.20 9.26 14.86
C ASP A 10 -2.22 9.37 13.34
N LEU A 11 -3.38 9.15 12.74
CA LEU A 11 -3.55 9.21 11.28
C LEU A 11 -3.36 10.63 10.74
N ALA A 12 -3.63 11.66 11.53
CA ALA A 12 -3.38 13.04 11.11
C ALA A 12 -1.88 13.31 10.94
N SER A 13 -1.04 12.68 11.75
CA SER A 13 0.42 12.75 11.59
C SER A 13 0.88 12.05 10.30
N ILE A 14 0.25 10.93 9.92
CA ILE A 14 0.52 10.27 8.64
C ILE A 14 0.19 11.22 7.48
N ASP A 15 -0.97 11.86 7.51
CA ASP A 15 -1.36 12.85 6.49
C ASP A 15 -0.38 14.02 6.41
N ALA A 16 0.04 14.54 7.57
CA ALA A 16 1.02 15.63 7.63
C ALA A 16 2.38 15.22 7.05
N ASN A 17 2.81 13.99 7.32
CA ASN A 17 4.07 13.46 6.82
C ASN A 17 4.08 13.32 5.30
N ILE A 18 3.03 12.79 4.70
CA ILE A 18 2.99 12.66 3.24
C ILE A 18 2.91 14.02 2.56
N ARG A 19 2.20 14.99 3.14
CA ARG A 19 2.21 16.37 2.66
C ARG A 19 3.60 17.00 2.74
N ALA A 20 4.34 16.74 3.81
CA ALA A 20 5.70 17.23 3.97
C ALA A 20 6.64 16.65 2.90
N VAL A 21 6.55 15.35 2.63
CA VAL A 21 7.30 14.71 1.55
C VAL A 21 6.95 15.34 0.20
N ARG A 22 5.66 15.54 -0.08
CA ARG A 22 5.21 16.17 -1.32
C ARG A 22 5.80 17.57 -1.50
N ARG A 23 5.87 18.38 -0.46
CA ARG A 23 6.49 19.71 -0.52
C ARG A 23 7.98 19.62 -0.82
N LEU A 24 8.69 18.64 -0.25
CA LEU A 24 10.14 18.47 -0.46
C LEU A 24 10.47 18.02 -1.90
N VAL A 25 9.70 17.11 -2.47
CA VAL A 25 10.01 16.53 -3.79
C VAL A 25 9.33 17.26 -4.95
N GLY A 26 8.35 18.10 -4.67
CA GLY A 26 7.62 18.87 -5.68
C GLY A 26 6.51 18.09 -6.37
N PRO A 27 5.71 18.76 -7.23
CA PRO A 27 4.51 18.17 -7.85
C PRO A 27 4.83 17.16 -8.96
N ALA A 28 6.01 17.21 -9.55
CA ALA A 28 6.40 16.33 -10.66
C ALA A 28 6.86 14.94 -10.19
N CYS A 29 7.22 14.78 -8.93
CA CYS A 29 7.69 13.52 -8.39
C CYS A 29 6.50 12.63 -7.98
N ARG A 30 6.48 11.39 -8.44
CA ARG A 30 5.47 10.42 -8.06
C ARG A 30 5.83 9.79 -6.72
N LEU A 31 4.82 9.58 -5.87
CA LEU A 31 5.01 8.97 -4.55
C LEU A 31 4.55 7.52 -4.56
N CYS A 32 5.39 6.65 -3.99
CA CYS A 32 5.09 5.24 -3.80
C CYS A 32 5.44 4.83 -2.37
N PRO A 33 4.58 5.13 -1.39
CA PRO A 33 4.81 4.72 -0.01
C PRO A 33 4.87 3.22 0.15
N ILE A 34 5.71 2.75 1.06
CA ILE A 34 5.89 1.33 1.35
C ILE A 34 5.04 0.97 2.55
N VAL A 35 4.08 0.05 2.36
CA VAL A 35 3.16 -0.41 3.39
C VAL A 35 3.27 -1.92 3.64
N LYS A 36 4.42 -2.51 3.30
CA LYS A 36 4.72 -3.92 3.58
C LYS A 36 4.73 -4.21 5.08
N ALA A 37 4.69 -5.49 5.45
CA ALA A 37 4.71 -5.93 6.84
C ALA A 37 3.62 -5.25 7.68
N ASP A 38 2.39 -5.23 7.16
CA ASP A 38 1.25 -4.58 7.79
C ASP A 38 1.50 -3.07 8.09
N ALA A 39 2.11 -2.37 7.12
CA ALA A 39 2.61 -1.00 7.29
C ALA A 39 3.55 -0.88 8.49
N TYR A 40 4.47 -1.83 8.60
CA TYR A 40 5.41 -1.94 9.73
C TYR A 40 4.71 -2.04 11.08
N GLY A 41 3.61 -2.78 11.13
CA GLY A 41 2.81 -3.01 12.33
C GLY A 41 1.75 -1.97 12.64
N LEU A 42 1.59 -0.96 11.78
CA LEU A 42 0.62 0.13 11.99
C LEU A 42 -0.78 -0.17 11.43
N GLY A 43 -0.94 -1.27 10.70
CA GLY A 43 -2.20 -1.64 10.06
C GLY A 43 -2.26 -1.20 8.60
N ALA A 44 -1.89 -2.10 7.68
CA ALA A 44 -1.72 -1.77 6.26
C ALA A 44 -2.97 -1.17 5.62
N ARG A 45 -4.15 -1.74 5.86
CA ARG A 45 -5.39 -1.24 5.25
C ARG A 45 -5.71 0.20 5.64
N ARG A 46 -5.57 0.50 6.93
CA ARG A 46 -5.84 1.84 7.47
C ARG A 46 -4.85 2.87 6.96
N ILE A 47 -3.57 2.53 7.00
CA ILE A 47 -2.51 3.41 6.53
C ILE A 47 -2.59 3.58 5.01
N ALA A 48 -2.80 2.50 4.25
CA ALA A 48 -2.94 2.56 2.80
C ALA A 48 -4.10 3.45 2.36
N ARG A 49 -5.26 3.34 3.00
CA ARG A 49 -6.40 4.22 2.69
C ARG A 49 -6.09 5.69 2.91
N ARG A 50 -5.31 5.99 3.94
CA ARG A 50 -4.90 7.37 4.25
C ARG A 50 -3.92 7.92 3.21
N LEU A 51 -2.97 7.08 2.78
CA LEU A 51 -1.91 7.47 1.84
C LEU A 51 -2.35 7.45 0.36
N ALA A 52 -3.30 6.60 0.02
CA ALA A 52 -3.70 6.35 -1.37
C ALA A 52 -4.05 7.61 -2.17
N PRO A 53 -4.82 8.58 -1.65
CA PRO A 53 -5.17 9.77 -2.43
C PRO A 53 -3.98 10.63 -2.86
N ALA A 54 -2.87 10.58 -2.11
CA ALA A 54 -1.67 11.36 -2.39
C ALA A 54 -0.57 10.52 -3.07
N SER A 55 -0.86 9.26 -3.38
CA SER A 55 0.12 8.28 -3.88
C SER A 55 -0.17 7.90 -5.31
N HIS A 56 0.89 7.64 -6.07
CA HIS A 56 0.78 7.05 -7.40
C HIS A 56 0.63 5.53 -7.32
N LEU A 57 1.40 4.90 -6.46
CA LEU A 57 1.39 3.47 -6.15
C LEU A 57 1.57 3.29 -4.65
N LEU A 58 1.23 2.11 -4.15
CA LEU A 58 1.57 1.66 -2.80
C LEU A 58 2.40 0.39 -2.92
N ALA A 59 3.57 0.36 -2.30
CA ALA A 59 4.46 -0.81 -2.38
C ALA A 59 4.20 -1.77 -1.22
N VAL A 60 4.05 -3.04 -1.57
CA VAL A 60 3.94 -4.18 -0.64
C VAL A 60 4.99 -5.22 -0.98
N TYR A 61 5.18 -6.22 -0.14
CA TYR A 61 6.18 -7.25 -0.43
C TYR A 61 5.63 -8.34 -1.34
N SER A 62 4.47 -8.92 -1.02
CA SER A 62 3.93 -10.10 -1.70
C SER A 62 2.72 -9.80 -2.57
N PRO A 63 2.46 -10.66 -3.57
CA PRO A 63 1.22 -10.57 -4.36
C PRO A 63 -0.04 -10.65 -3.51
N MET A 64 -0.04 -11.47 -2.46
CA MET A 64 -1.18 -11.63 -1.56
C MET A 64 -1.53 -10.31 -0.85
N GLN A 65 -0.53 -9.57 -0.39
CA GLN A 65 -0.74 -8.26 0.20
C GLN A 65 -1.31 -7.25 -0.80
N ALA A 66 -0.85 -7.30 -2.04
CA ALA A 66 -1.36 -6.43 -3.11
C ALA A 66 -2.84 -6.73 -3.41
N VAL A 67 -3.20 -8.00 -3.54
CA VAL A 67 -4.58 -8.43 -3.77
C VAL A 67 -5.47 -8.05 -2.58
N GLU A 68 -4.99 -8.21 -1.36
CA GLU A 68 -5.74 -7.81 -0.16
C GLU A 68 -6.09 -6.31 -0.17
N LEU A 69 -5.15 -5.44 -0.51
CA LEU A 69 -5.43 -4.01 -0.60
C LEU A 69 -6.45 -3.70 -1.70
N LEU A 70 -6.37 -4.39 -2.83
CA LEU A 70 -7.33 -4.25 -3.92
C LEU A 70 -8.75 -4.68 -3.48
N GLU A 71 -8.88 -5.81 -2.81
CA GLU A 71 -10.16 -6.31 -2.29
C GLU A 71 -10.78 -5.35 -1.29
N HIS A 72 -9.96 -4.67 -0.49
CA HIS A 72 -10.41 -3.65 0.46
C HIS A 72 -10.61 -2.27 -0.19
N ARG A 73 -10.60 -2.20 -1.51
CA ARG A 73 -10.90 -1.00 -2.29
C ARG A 73 -10.02 0.19 -1.94
N VAL A 74 -8.74 -0.05 -1.72
CA VAL A 74 -7.75 1.01 -1.62
C VAL A 74 -7.61 1.65 -3.00
N SER A 75 -7.69 2.97 -3.08
CA SER A 75 -7.83 3.69 -4.35
C SER A 75 -6.56 3.73 -5.20
N ALA A 76 -5.37 3.58 -4.61
CA ALA A 76 -4.12 3.53 -5.35
C ALA A 76 -3.79 2.09 -5.76
N PRO A 77 -3.25 1.84 -6.95
CA PRO A 77 -2.78 0.51 -7.31
C PRO A 77 -1.56 0.12 -6.49
N SER A 78 -1.35 -1.18 -6.34
CA SER A 78 -0.26 -1.75 -5.55
C SER A 78 0.88 -2.23 -6.44
N LEU A 79 2.11 -2.06 -5.96
CA LEU A 79 3.32 -2.62 -6.53
C LEU A 79 3.88 -3.64 -5.54
N PHE A 80 4.05 -4.90 -5.94
CA PHE A 80 4.71 -5.86 -5.06
C PHE A 80 6.16 -6.09 -5.47
N LEU A 81 7.01 -6.26 -4.46
CA LEU A 81 8.47 -6.27 -4.60
C LEU A 81 9.05 -7.68 -4.70
N MET A 82 8.28 -8.71 -4.35
CA MET A 82 8.71 -10.09 -4.43
C MET A 82 8.75 -10.56 -5.89
N PRO A 83 9.81 -11.28 -6.30
CA PRO A 83 9.84 -11.86 -7.65
C PRO A 83 8.74 -12.91 -7.83
N VAL A 84 8.24 -13.03 -9.04
CA VAL A 84 7.22 -14.02 -9.43
C VAL A 84 7.76 -14.86 -10.57
N ASP A 85 7.81 -16.17 -10.36
CA ASP A 85 8.35 -17.11 -11.34
C ASP A 85 7.33 -17.50 -12.42
N SER A 86 6.05 -17.54 -12.06
CA SER A 86 4.97 -17.94 -12.96
C SER A 86 3.63 -17.35 -12.57
N LEU A 87 2.77 -17.18 -13.56
CA LEU A 87 1.39 -16.72 -13.39
C LEU A 87 0.48 -17.61 -14.19
N ALA A 88 -0.54 -18.20 -13.55
CA ALA A 88 -1.58 -18.94 -14.23
C ALA A 88 -2.74 -18.01 -14.62
N ARG A 89 -3.33 -18.23 -15.81
CA ARG A 89 -4.44 -17.43 -16.32
C ARG A 89 -5.63 -17.59 -15.41
N GLY A 90 -6.10 -17.85 -14.68
CA GLY A 90 -7.24 -18.00 -13.80
C GLY A 90 -6.96 -17.46 -12.41
N ASP A 91 -5.71 -17.14 -12.12
CA ASP A 91 -5.34 -16.66 -10.81
C ASP A 91 -5.88 -15.24 -10.57
N GLU A 92 -6.23 -14.99 -9.33
CA GLU A 92 -6.68 -13.69 -8.87
C GLU A 92 -5.63 -12.60 -9.13
N LEU A 93 -4.36 -12.92 -8.93
CA LEU A 93 -3.24 -12.05 -9.25
C LEU A 93 -3.18 -11.71 -10.75
N TYR A 94 -3.37 -12.70 -11.62
CA TYR A 94 -3.38 -12.49 -13.07
C TYR A 94 -4.46 -11.47 -13.47
N ARG A 95 -5.66 -11.63 -12.94
CA ARG A 95 -6.77 -10.71 -13.19
C ARG A 95 -6.49 -9.30 -12.65
N ALA A 96 -5.91 -9.21 -11.47
CA ALA A 96 -5.54 -7.93 -10.85
C ALA A 96 -4.47 -7.18 -11.68
N LEU A 97 -3.51 -7.90 -12.23
CA LEU A 97 -2.47 -7.35 -13.13
C LEU A 97 -3.09 -6.81 -14.42
N LEU A 98 -3.97 -7.57 -15.06
CA LEU A 98 -4.67 -7.13 -16.27
C LEU A 98 -5.54 -5.90 -16.02
N GLY A 99 -6.17 -5.81 -14.86
CA GLY A 99 -7.01 -4.67 -14.48
C GLY A 99 -6.24 -3.42 -14.06
N GLY A 100 -4.91 -3.48 -13.94
CA GLY A 100 -4.08 -2.34 -13.54
C GLY A 100 -4.13 -2.00 -12.05
N GLY A 101 -4.78 -2.83 -11.22
CA GLY A 101 -4.83 -2.63 -9.77
C GLY A 101 -3.57 -3.09 -9.04
N VAL A 102 -2.75 -3.90 -9.71
CA VAL A 102 -1.50 -4.46 -9.17
C VAL A 102 -0.43 -4.37 -10.25
N HIS A 103 0.80 -4.12 -9.84
CA HIS A 103 1.98 -4.04 -10.72
C HIS A 103 3.10 -4.96 -10.22
N LEU A 104 3.87 -5.48 -11.16
CA LEU A 104 5.12 -6.21 -10.91
C LEU A 104 6.31 -5.27 -10.88
N THR A 105 7.33 -5.65 -10.14
CA THR A 105 8.67 -5.03 -10.26
C THR A 105 9.42 -5.62 -11.42
#